data_8f6f85111d471d034efa1f660205361b
#
_entry.id   8f6f85111d471d034efa1f660205361b
#
_cell.length_a   1.000
_cell.length_b   1.000
_cell.length_c   1.000
_cell.angle_alpha   90.00
_cell.angle_beta   90.00
_cell.angle_gamma   90.00
#
_symmetry.space_group_name_H-M   'P 1'
#
loop_
_entity.id
_entity.type
_entity.pdbx_description
1 polymer ?
#
loop_
_entity_poly.entity_id
_entity_poly.type
_entity_poly.pdbx_seq_one_letter_code
_entity_poly.pdbx_strand_id
1 'polypeptide(L)'
;MKLFKIAFLPLLAGILLLPAASRPVRAAGSAAVGAGAGDRKRDKKKKQEADTVAKATPYEKLFKDKRVETVRGGGLTLHLTADKLYLELPDSLLGRGLMITTTIERTGDPGDGLAHQQPVPPYMVEFGRGKSDTLLCMREFAPVVIVDGSPAMREAVGRSNIGPIVASYAVKARTPDGKSSVVDVTALFVGDVKRLRPIDPEGGNTYGGWMTAKADYKKDRSMLTGVTGGKGCVSVVGELSYGTTVSFLGLLDLWKDKPQSIVARRTLRVLGDPERRMRL
;
A
#
# COMPACT_ATOMS: atom_id res chain seq x y z
N MET A 1 -30.95 -16.18 42.29
CA MET A 1 -30.46 -14.95 42.91
C MET A 1 -29.13 -15.26 43.60
N LYS A 2 -28.00 -15.01 42.94
CA LYS A 2 -26.67 -15.01 43.57
C LYS A 2 -25.87 -13.85 42.92
N LEU A 3 -25.59 -12.86 43.74
CA LEU A 3 -24.79 -11.67 43.39
C LEU A 3 -23.32 -12.08 43.20
N PHE A 4 -22.71 -11.73 42.08
CA PHE A 4 -21.28 -11.79 41.91
C PHE A 4 -20.68 -10.39 42.23
N LYS A 5 -19.86 -10.34 43.27
CA LYS A 5 -19.10 -9.16 43.67
C LYS A 5 -17.90 -8.99 42.74
N ILE A 6 -17.81 -7.85 42.11
CA ILE A 6 -16.64 -7.41 41.35
C ILE A 6 -15.66 -6.77 42.32
N ALA A 7 -14.47 -7.33 42.44
CA ALA A 7 -13.38 -6.76 43.22
C ALA A 7 -12.54 -5.83 42.32
N PHE A 8 -12.47 -4.57 42.69
CA PHE A 8 -11.56 -3.58 42.10
C PHE A 8 -10.16 -3.74 42.74
N LEU A 9 -9.14 -3.91 41.90
CA LEU A 9 -7.73 -3.89 42.29
C LEU A 9 -7.10 -2.57 41.83
N PRO A 10 -6.49 -1.75 42.72
CA PRO A 10 -5.85 -0.50 42.32
C PRO A 10 -4.44 -0.77 41.77
N LEU A 11 -4.14 -0.18 40.61
CA LEU A 11 -2.85 -0.22 39.96
C LEU A 11 -1.93 0.85 40.57
N LEU A 12 -0.85 0.39 41.22
CA LEU A 12 0.21 1.25 41.77
C LEU A 12 1.10 1.75 40.62
N ALA A 13 1.19 3.08 40.46
CA ALA A 13 2.11 3.73 39.56
C ALA A 13 3.49 3.85 40.23
N GLY A 14 4.48 3.13 39.72
CA GLY A 14 5.88 3.27 40.07
C GLY A 14 6.59 4.27 39.17
N ILE A 15 6.97 5.43 39.73
CA ILE A 15 7.82 6.40 39.04
C ILE A 15 9.27 5.98 39.24
N LEU A 16 9.95 5.65 38.13
CA LEU A 16 11.38 5.36 38.10
C LEU A 16 12.16 6.64 37.72
N LEU A 17 12.83 7.25 38.71
CA LEU A 17 13.80 8.33 38.51
C LEU A 17 15.11 7.75 37.97
N LEU A 18 15.57 8.25 36.81
CA LEU A 18 16.91 8.01 36.28
C LEU A 18 17.86 9.18 36.69
N PRO A 19 19.08 8.93 37.12
CA PRO A 19 20.05 9.97 37.43
C PRO A 19 20.74 10.53 36.19
N ALA A 20 20.91 11.87 36.21
CA ALA A 20 21.67 12.63 35.24
C ALA A 20 23.16 12.33 35.34
N ALA A 21 23.79 11.94 34.22
CA ALA A 21 25.24 11.80 34.10
C ALA A 21 25.86 13.12 33.62
N SER A 22 26.72 13.66 34.45
CA SER A 22 27.50 14.87 34.27
C SER A 22 28.63 14.67 33.23
N ARG A 23 28.80 15.66 32.35
CA ARG A 23 29.95 15.77 31.42
C ARG A 23 31.16 16.37 32.14
N PRO A 24 32.41 15.89 31.92
CA PRO A 24 33.57 16.64 32.30
C PRO A 24 34.02 17.64 31.21
N VAL A 25 34.20 18.86 31.61
CA VAL A 25 34.90 19.93 30.91
C VAL A 25 36.39 19.58 30.92
N ARG A 26 37.10 19.65 29.81
CA ARG A 26 38.54 19.57 29.76
C ARG A 26 39.12 20.84 29.14
N ALA A 27 39.97 21.45 29.92
CA ALA A 27 40.63 22.72 29.71
C ALA A 27 41.64 22.74 28.57
N ALA A 28 41.87 23.93 28.08
CA ALA A 28 42.86 24.32 27.08
C ALA A 28 44.28 24.14 27.56
N GLY A 29 45.17 23.68 26.66
CA GLY A 29 46.60 23.72 26.80
C GLY A 29 47.24 24.24 25.50
N SER A 30 48.05 25.28 25.66
CA SER A 30 48.67 26.12 24.67
C SER A 30 50.02 25.54 24.17
N ALA A 31 50.42 26.00 22.97
CA ALA A 31 51.79 26.18 22.39
C ALA A 31 52.50 24.95 21.78
N ALA A 32 52.92 24.96 20.51
CA ALA A 32 54.10 25.60 19.98
C ALA A 32 54.31 25.34 18.47
N VAL A 33 54.79 26.33 17.85
CA VAL A 33 55.41 26.59 16.54
C VAL A 33 56.22 25.43 15.95
N GLY A 34 56.04 25.18 14.62
CA GLY A 34 56.93 24.34 13.82
C GLY A 34 56.59 24.40 12.34
N ALA A 35 57.44 25.08 11.55
CA ALA A 35 57.29 25.30 10.11
C ALA A 35 57.45 24.02 9.28
N GLY A 36 56.62 23.88 8.21
CA GLY A 36 56.73 22.81 7.22
C GLY A 36 55.81 23.11 6.03
N ALA A 37 56.25 24.06 5.18
CA ALA A 37 55.59 24.32 3.90
C ALA A 37 56.04 23.30 2.85
N GLY A 38 55.24 22.31 2.51
CA GLY A 38 55.63 21.38 1.43
C GLY A 38 54.61 20.35 0.97
N ASP A 39 53.52 20.08 1.72
CA ASP A 39 52.68 18.91 1.36
C ASP A 39 51.17 19.18 1.22
N ARG A 40 50.75 20.45 1.10
CA ARG A 40 49.30 20.80 1.02
C ARG A 40 48.66 20.64 -0.35
N LYS A 41 49.39 20.29 -1.40
CA LYS A 41 48.81 20.11 -2.75
C LYS A 41 48.43 18.67 -3.09
N ARG A 42 48.98 17.67 -2.42
CA ARG A 42 48.63 16.25 -2.66
C ARG A 42 47.38 15.81 -1.92
N ASP A 43 47.16 16.31 -0.71
CA ASP A 43 45.98 15.91 0.08
C ASP A 43 44.68 16.53 -0.39
N LYS A 44 44.73 17.72 -1.02
CA LYS A 44 43.50 18.31 -1.63
C LYS A 44 43.02 17.54 -2.84
N LYS A 45 43.93 16.94 -3.65
CA LYS A 45 43.55 16.14 -4.81
C LYS A 45 42.98 14.77 -4.41
N LYS A 46 43.48 14.13 -3.36
CA LYS A 46 42.90 12.89 -2.80
C LYS A 46 41.55 13.11 -2.10
N LYS A 47 41.37 14.28 -1.48
CA LYS A 47 40.09 14.59 -0.82
C LYS A 47 38.97 14.96 -1.82
N GLN A 48 39.35 15.51 -2.99
CA GLN A 48 38.39 15.78 -4.08
C GLN A 48 38.01 14.52 -4.87
N GLU A 49 38.89 13.52 -4.96
CA GLU A 49 38.59 12.23 -5.59
C GLU A 49 37.79 11.29 -4.64
N ALA A 50 37.84 11.50 -3.32
CA ALA A 50 37.06 10.72 -2.34
C ALA A 50 35.63 11.25 -2.16
N ASP A 51 35.32 12.50 -2.52
CA ASP A 51 33.99 13.09 -2.41
C ASP A 51 33.08 12.84 -3.64
N THR A 52 33.59 12.13 -4.66
CA THR A 52 32.80 11.73 -5.85
C THR A 52 32.26 10.30 -5.79
N VAL A 53 32.18 9.68 -4.62
CA VAL A 53 31.28 8.54 -4.44
C VAL A 53 29.86 9.10 -4.46
N ALA A 54 29.22 9.04 -5.63
CA ALA A 54 27.84 9.48 -5.82
C ALA A 54 26.99 8.85 -4.71
N LYS A 55 26.47 9.69 -3.80
CA LYS A 55 25.58 9.23 -2.74
C LYS A 55 24.40 8.52 -3.40
N ALA A 56 24.26 7.21 -3.14
CA ALA A 56 23.18 6.40 -3.70
C ALA A 56 21.84 7.13 -3.56
N THR A 57 21.11 7.22 -4.65
CA THR A 57 19.80 7.90 -4.70
C THR A 57 18.80 7.23 -3.74
N PRO A 58 17.74 7.91 -3.29
CA PRO A 58 16.69 7.28 -2.52
C PRO A 58 16.08 6.06 -3.22
N TYR A 59 16.02 6.08 -4.55
CA TYR A 59 15.54 4.98 -5.38
C TYR A 59 16.47 3.76 -5.28
N GLU A 60 17.78 3.95 -5.47
CA GLU A 60 18.76 2.86 -5.34
C GLU A 60 18.78 2.29 -3.92
N LYS A 61 18.70 3.14 -2.89
CA LYS A 61 18.63 2.70 -1.48
C LYS A 61 17.41 1.86 -1.18
N LEU A 62 16.29 2.11 -1.85
CA LEU A 62 15.04 1.37 -1.63
C LEU A 62 15.17 -0.10 -2.02
N PHE A 63 15.97 -0.38 -3.07
CA PHE A 63 16.14 -1.73 -3.63
C PHE A 63 17.51 -2.35 -3.37
N LYS A 64 18.43 -1.59 -2.76
CA LYS A 64 19.79 -2.08 -2.46
C LYS A 64 19.73 -3.34 -1.60
N ASP A 65 20.54 -4.31 -1.95
CA ASP A 65 20.72 -5.58 -1.24
C ASP A 65 19.43 -6.43 -1.11
N LYS A 66 18.41 -6.17 -1.96
CA LYS A 66 17.16 -6.91 -1.99
C LYS A 66 17.02 -7.69 -3.29
N ARG A 67 16.47 -8.90 -3.20
CA ARG A 67 15.97 -9.58 -4.38
C ARG A 67 14.67 -8.88 -4.81
N VAL A 68 14.65 -8.32 -6.00
CA VAL A 68 13.53 -7.57 -6.55
C VAL A 68 13.07 -8.22 -7.84
N GLU A 69 11.82 -8.60 -7.90
CA GLU A 69 11.15 -9.00 -9.13
C GLU A 69 10.41 -7.78 -9.70
N THR A 70 10.72 -7.40 -10.93
CA THR A 70 10.16 -6.21 -11.58
C THR A 70 9.35 -6.62 -12.79
N VAL A 71 8.09 -6.17 -12.83
CA VAL A 71 7.18 -6.38 -13.97
C VAL A 71 6.61 -5.06 -14.46
N ARG A 72 6.32 -5.00 -15.77
CA ARG A 72 5.77 -3.81 -16.42
C ARG A 72 4.55 -4.16 -17.25
N GLY A 73 3.58 -3.22 -17.30
CA GLY A 73 2.39 -3.36 -18.11
C GLY A 73 1.49 -2.13 -18.04
N GLY A 74 0.94 -1.68 -19.17
CA GLY A 74 0.04 -0.54 -19.21
C GLY A 74 0.63 0.80 -18.75
N GLY A 75 1.96 0.99 -18.84
CA GLY A 75 2.64 2.17 -18.31
C GLY A 75 2.92 2.12 -16.80
N LEU A 76 2.56 1.05 -16.12
CA LEU A 76 2.80 0.81 -14.71
C LEU A 76 4.00 -0.12 -14.53
N THR A 77 4.74 0.06 -13.44
CA THR A 77 5.81 -0.86 -13.03
C THR A 77 5.57 -1.29 -11.59
N LEU A 78 5.66 -2.59 -11.34
CA LEU A 78 5.64 -3.17 -9.99
C LEU A 78 7.00 -3.74 -9.65
N HIS A 79 7.42 -3.53 -8.40
CA HIS A 79 8.62 -4.12 -7.84
C HIS A 79 8.21 -4.93 -6.61
N LEU A 80 8.33 -6.24 -6.70
CA LEU A 80 8.10 -7.16 -5.59
C LEU A 80 9.43 -7.46 -4.89
N THR A 81 9.48 -7.20 -3.60
CA THR A 81 10.53 -7.67 -2.68
C THR A 81 9.98 -8.82 -1.84
N ALA A 82 10.77 -9.39 -0.94
CA ALA A 82 10.32 -10.51 -0.11
C ALA A 82 9.00 -10.25 0.63
N ASP A 83 8.80 -9.01 1.11
CA ASP A 83 7.69 -8.64 2.01
C ASP A 83 6.89 -7.43 1.54
N LYS A 84 7.32 -6.75 0.46
CA LYS A 84 6.72 -5.49 0.02
C LYS A 84 6.52 -5.42 -1.47
N LEU A 85 5.44 -4.73 -1.83
CA LEU A 85 5.11 -4.41 -3.21
C LEU A 85 5.16 -2.89 -3.40
N TYR A 86 6.00 -2.47 -4.33
CA TYR A 86 6.09 -1.07 -4.72
C TYR A 86 5.48 -0.86 -6.10
N LEU A 87 4.68 0.18 -6.21
CA LEU A 87 4.16 0.68 -7.49
C LEU A 87 4.96 1.90 -7.89
N GLU A 88 5.57 1.82 -9.07
CA GLU A 88 6.14 2.96 -9.77
C GLU A 88 5.05 3.53 -10.68
N LEU A 89 4.55 4.70 -10.30
CA LEU A 89 3.46 5.40 -10.97
C LEU A 89 4.00 6.63 -11.70
N PRO A 90 3.95 6.65 -13.05
CA PRO A 90 4.32 7.82 -13.83
C PRO A 90 3.40 9.02 -13.53
N ASP A 91 3.99 10.22 -13.50
CA ASP A 91 3.23 11.46 -13.29
C ASP A 91 2.17 11.69 -14.38
N SER A 92 2.37 11.17 -15.60
CA SER A 92 1.41 11.19 -16.70
C SER A 92 0.13 10.38 -16.45
N LEU A 93 0.15 9.50 -15.47
CA LEU A 93 -1.02 8.68 -15.06
C LEU A 93 -1.76 9.26 -13.85
N LEU A 94 -1.27 10.37 -13.27
CA LEU A 94 -2.00 11.05 -12.21
C LEU A 94 -3.29 11.66 -12.75
N GLY A 95 -4.39 11.52 -12.03
CA GLY A 95 -5.73 11.92 -12.45
C GLY A 95 -6.37 11.02 -13.52
N ARG A 96 -5.68 9.94 -13.95
CA ARG A 96 -6.29 8.94 -14.85
C ARG A 96 -6.96 7.84 -14.07
N GLY A 97 -8.12 7.38 -14.57
CA GLY A 97 -8.83 6.26 -14.00
C GLY A 97 -8.02 4.96 -14.14
N LEU A 98 -7.97 4.21 -13.07
CA LEU A 98 -7.39 2.90 -12.95
C LEU A 98 -8.47 1.92 -12.50
N MET A 99 -8.45 0.72 -13.01
CA MET A 99 -9.37 -0.35 -12.64
C MET A 99 -8.61 -1.47 -11.94
N ILE A 100 -9.08 -1.86 -10.76
CA ILE A 100 -8.57 -3.03 -10.02
C ILE A 100 -9.65 -4.10 -10.06
N THR A 101 -9.32 -5.27 -10.57
CA THR A 101 -10.19 -6.45 -10.54
C THR A 101 -9.62 -7.50 -9.60
N THR A 102 -10.48 -8.21 -8.88
CA THR A 102 -10.10 -9.35 -8.05
C THR A 102 -10.65 -10.61 -8.70
N THR A 103 -9.79 -11.61 -8.93
CA THR A 103 -10.16 -12.92 -9.46
C THR A 103 -9.65 -13.99 -8.50
N ILE A 104 -10.47 -14.95 -8.14
CA ILE A 104 -10.05 -16.11 -7.34
C ILE A 104 -9.24 -17.05 -8.22
N GLU A 105 -8.01 -17.37 -7.82
CA GLU A 105 -7.22 -18.40 -8.51
C GLU A 105 -7.36 -19.77 -7.89
N ARG A 106 -7.36 -19.81 -6.56
CA ARG A 106 -7.56 -21.03 -5.77
C ARG A 106 -8.30 -20.69 -4.49
N THR A 107 -9.12 -21.61 -4.03
CA THR A 107 -9.81 -21.55 -2.74
C THR A 107 -9.65 -22.89 -2.02
N GLY A 108 -9.64 -22.84 -0.71
CA GLY A 108 -9.64 -24.03 0.16
C GLY A 108 -11.02 -24.68 0.28
N ASP A 109 -12.09 -23.91 0.06
CA ASP A 109 -13.47 -24.36 0.19
C ASP A 109 -14.30 -23.82 -1.00
N PRO A 110 -14.94 -24.68 -1.80
CA PRO A 110 -15.79 -24.25 -2.93
C PRO A 110 -16.99 -23.37 -2.49
N GLY A 111 -17.42 -23.46 -1.23
CA GLY A 111 -18.45 -22.59 -0.67
C GLY A 111 -18.05 -21.11 -0.61
N ASP A 112 -16.76 -20.80 -0.64
CA ASP A 112 -16.25 -19.42 -0.58
C ASP A 112 -16.04 -18.79 -1.97
N GLY A 113 -16.28 -19.52 -3.02
CA GLY A 113 -16.15 -19.08 -4.41
C GLY A 113 -15.43 -20.09 -5.29
N LEU A 114 -15.54 -19.91 -6.58
CA LEU A 114 -14.97 -20.79 -7.60
C LEU A 114 -13.72 -20.16 -8.21
N ALA A 115 -12.77 -21.01 -8.60
CA ALA A 115 -11.62 -20.58 -9.38
C ALA A 115 -12.07 -19.82 -10.63
N HIS A 116 -11.36 -18.74 -10.97
CA HIS A 116 -11.66 -17.81 -12.07
C HIS A 116 -12.89 -16.91 -11.86
N GLN A 117 -13.60 -17.01 -10.74
CA GLN A 117 -14.70 -16.11 -10.40
C GLN A 117 -14.17 -14.74 -10.02
N GLN A 118 -14.91 -13.69 -10.40
CA GLN A 118 -14.76 -12.34 -9.86
C GLN A 118 -15.79 -12.13 -8.74
N PRO A 119 -15.39 -12.23 -7.47
CA PRO A 119 -16.33 -12.19 -6.35
C PRO A 119 -16.88 -10.79 -6.09
N VAL A 120 -16.19 -9.76 -6.55
CA VAL A 120 -16.57 -8.35 -6.36
C VAL A 120 -16.51 -7.59 -7.69
N PRO A 121 -17.32 -6.52 -7.84
CA PRO A 121 -17.24 -5.63 -8.99
C PRO A 121 -15.85 -5.01 -9.13
N PRO A 122 -15.43 -4.62 -10.35
CA PRO A 122 -14.21 -3.87 -10.56
C PRO A 122 -14.17 -2.60 -9.72
N TYR A 123 -13.05 -2.37 -9.04
CA TYR A 123 -12.84 -1.17 -8.23
C TYR A 123 -12.14 -0.10 -9.04
N MET A 124 -12.84 1.01 -9.27
CA MET A 124 -12.32 2.13 -10.03
C MET A 124 -11.68 3.13 -9.10
N VAL A 125 -10.43 3.50 -9.37
CA VAL A 125 -9.65 4.45 -8.56
C VAL A 125 -8.85 5.39 -9.44
N GLU A 126 -8.41 6.51 -8.87
CA GLU A 126 -7.43 7.41 -9.46
C GLU A 126 -6.38 7.81 -8.42
N PHE A 127 -5.16 8.07 -8.87
CA PHE A 127 -4.13 8.63 -8.01
C PHE A 127 -3.94 10.11 -8.34
N GLY A 128 -3.89 10.92 -7.31
CA GLY A 128 -3.61 12.34 -7.39
C GLY A 128 -2.53 12.75 -6.39
N ARG A 129 -2.02 13.98 -6.54
CA ARG A 129 -1.11 14.55 -5.54
C ARG A 129 -1.87 14.84 -4.25
N GLY A 130 -1.24 14.59 -3.11
CA GLY A 130 -1.75 14.93 -1.79
C GLY A 130 -1.42 16.38 -1.41
N LYS A 131 -1.39 16.62 -0.09
CA LYS A 131 -1.06 17.96 0.46
C LYS A 131 0.40 18.38 0.20
N SER A 132 1.27 17.43 -0.14
CA SER A 132 2.68 17.65 -0.47
C SER A 132 3.10 16.72 -1.60
N ASP A 133 4.21 17.05 -2.26
CA ASP A 133 4.81 16.22 -3.32
C ASP A 133 5.32 14.86 -2.81
N THR A 134 5.40 14.70 -1.49
CA THR A 134 5.79 13.44 -0.83
C THR A 134 4.61 12.52 -0.53
N LEU A 135 3.38 12.90 -0.94
CA LEU A 135 2.16 12.14 -0.67
C LEU A 135 1.32 11.99 -1.94
N LEU A 136 0.95 10.76 -2.27
CA LEU A 136 -0.08 10.45 -3.26
C LEU A 136 -1.37 10.04 -2.55
N CYS A 137 -2.49 10.58 -3.02
CA CYS A 137 -3.83 10.18 -2.58
C CYS A 137 -4.49 9.31 -3.62
N MET A 138 -5.07 8.19 -3.20
CA MET A 138 -5.93 7.36 -4.02
C MET A 138 -7.39 7.76 -3.74
N ARG A 139 -8.12 8.07 -4.80
CA ARG A 139 -9.54 8.42 -4.75
C ARG A 139 -10.36 7.35 -5.43
N GLU A 140 -11.59 7.16 -4.99
CA GLU A 140 -12.56 6.39 -5.75
C GLU A 140 -12.92 7.18 -7.01
N PHE A 141 -12.83 6.52 -8.17
CA PHE A 141 -13.10 7.13 -9.45
C PHE A 141 -14.52 6.74 -9.90
N ALA A 142 -15.38 7.74 -10.10
CA ALA A 142 -16.73 7.54 -10.62
C ALA A 142 -16.75 7.89 -12.11
N PRO A 143 -16.72 6.91 -13.03
CA PRO A 143 -16.65 7.17 -14.48
C PRO A 143 -17.96 7.70 -15.09
N VAL A 144 -18.97 7.93 -14.25
CA VAL A 144 -20.38 7.97 -14.68
C VAL A 144 -20.79 9.30 -15.31
N VAL A 145 -20.01 10.36 -15.19
CA VAL A 145 -20.45 11.65 -15.73
C VAL A 145 -19.64 12.02 -16.97
N ILE A 146 -20.07 11.49 -18.12
CA ILE A 146 -19.66 12.01 -19.42
C ILE A 146 -20.59 13.20 -19.69
N VAL A 147 -20.03 14.41 -19.57
CA VAL A 147 -20.77 15.62 -19.92
C VAL A 147 -20.42 16.00 -21.35
N ASP A 148 -21.28 15.64 -22.29
CA ASP A 148 -21.31 16.28 -23.60
C ASP A 148 -21.86 17.70 -23.42
N GLY A 149 -20.98 18.63 -23.02
CA GLY A 149 -21.39 19.97 -22.70
C GLY A 149 -20.29 20.99 -22.88
N SER A 150 -20.66 22.24 -22.71
CA SER A 150 -19.71 23.37 -22.72
C SER A 150 -18.61 23.18 -21.67
N PRO A 151 -17.42 23.82 -21.85
CA PRO A 151 -16.37 23.81 -20.85
C PRO A 151 -16.84 24.19 -19.44
N ALA A 152 -17.75 25.15 -19.33
CA ALA A 152 -18.34 25.59 -18.08
C ALA A 152 -19.20 24.49 -17.41
N MET A 153 -19.94 23.72 -18.19
CA MET A 153 -20.74 22.59 -17.67
C MET A 153 -19.82 21.45 -17.19
N ARG A 154 -18.76 21.14 -17.92
CA ARG A 154 -17.74 20.15 -17.49
C ARG A 154 -17.08 20.55 -16.17
N GLU A 155 -16.76 21.82 -16.03
CA GLU A 155 -16.19 22.36 -14.78
C GLU A 155 -17.17 22.27 -13.62
N ALA A 156 -18.43 22.67 -13.82
CA ALA A 156 -19.47 22.59 -12.79
C ALA A 156 -19.72 21.15 -12.32
N VAL A 157 -19.78 20.20 -13.26
CA VAL A 157 -19.93 18.78 -12.93
C VAL A 157 -18.67 18.25 -12.20
N GLY A 158 -17.48 18.63 -12.62
CA GLY A 158 -16.23 18.26 -11.94
C GLY A 158 -16.18 18.75 -10.48
N ARG A 159 -16.72 19.94 -10.21
CA ARG A 159 -16.83 20.48 -8.84
C ARG A 159 -17.83 19.70 -7.96
N SER A 160 -18.85 19.10 -8.57
CA SER A 160 -19.90 18.36 -7.85
C SER A 160 -19.62 16.87 -7.68
N ASN A 161 -18.63 16.32 -8.39
CA ASN A 161 -18.34 14.89 -8.45
C ASN A 161 -16.88 14.59 -8.07
N ILE A 162 -16.46 15.04 -6.90
CA ILE A 162 -15.16 14.69 -6.37
C ILE A 162 -15.21 13.32 -5.67
N GLY A 163 -14.39 12.37 -6.12
CA GLY A 163 -14.28 11.07 -5.49
C GLY A 163 -13.68 11.17 -4.08
N PRO A 164 -14.16 10.37 -3.11
CA PRO A 164 -13.60 10.35 -1.76
C PRO A 164 -12.15 9.83 -1.78
N ILE A 165 -11.30 10.37 -0.91
CA ILE A 165 -9.97 9.81 -0.67
C ILE A 165 -10.15 8.52 0.12
N VAL A 166 -9.70 7.41 -0.46
CA VAL A 166 -9.83 6.06 0.14
C VAL A 166 -8.51 5.56 0.73
N ALA A 167 -7.38 6.10 0.26
CA ALA A 167 -6.06 5.80 0.82
C ALA A 167 -5.07 6.93 0.51
N SER A 168 -3.98 6.98 1.29
CA SER A 168 -2.87 7.89 1.05
C SER A 168 -1.55 7.12 1.17
N TYR A 169 -0.62 7.39 0.24
CA TYR A 169 0.64 6.69 0.12
C TYR A 169 1.80 7.68 0.18
N ALA A 170 2.72 7.46 1.12
CA ALA A 170 3.96 8.22 1.15
C ALA A 170 4.85 7.82 -0.04
N VAL A 171 5.33 8.81 -0.78
CA VAL A 171 6.31 8.62 -1.86
C VAL A 171 7.63 8.20 -1.21
N LYS A 172 8.09 6.98 -1.49
CA LYS A 172 9.33 6.41 -0.95
C LYS A 172 10.56 6.90 -1.72
N ALA A 173 10.40 7.08 -3.02
CA ALA A 173 11.43 7.60 -3.91
C ALA A 173 10.81 8.16 -5.19
N ARG A 174 11.58 8.94 -5.92
CA ARG A 174 11.33 9.27 -7.31
C ARG A 174 12.26 8.43 -8.18
N THR A 175 11.83 8.07 -9.38
CA THR A 175 12.71 7.43 -10.36
C THR A 175 13.88 8.34 -10.73
N PRO A 176 15.01 7.80 -11.19
CA PRO A 176 16.19 8.60 -11.55
C PRO A 176 15.92 9.69 -12.58
N ASP A 177 14.97 9.47 -13.50
CA ASP A 177 14.50 10.46 -14.48
C ASP A 177 13.51 11.49 -13.91
N GLY A 178 13.13 11.34 -12.63
CA GLY A 178 12.20 12.24 -11.94
C GLY A 178 10.75 12.16 -12.42
N LYS A 179 10.38 11.26 -13.35
CA LYS A 179 9.07 11.23 -14.00
C LYS A 179 8.04 10.33 -13.31
N SER A 180 8.47 9.50 -12.39
CA SER A 180 7.57 8.58 -11.67
C SER A 180 7.77 8.65 -10.16
N SER A 181 6.70 8.39 -9.43
CA SER A 181 6.71 8.25 -7.97
C SER A 181 6.63 6.78 -7.58
N VAL A 182 7.45 6.35 -6.62
CA VAL A 182 7.45 5.00 -6.08
C VAL A 182 6.75 5.00 -4.73
N VAL A 183 5.69 4.20 -4.60
CA VAL A 183 4.88 4.07 -3.39
C VAL A 183 4.73 2.62 -2.96
N ASP A 184 4.65 2.37 -1.66
CA ASP A 184 4.38 1.04 -1.09
C ASP A 184 2.87 0.77 -1.14
N VAL A 185 2.46 -0.18 -1.97
CA VAL A 185 1.07 -0.58 -2.18
C VAL A 185 0.76 -1.97 -1.63
N THR A 186 1.61 -2.51 -0.77
CA THR A 186 1.46 -3.84 -0.18
C THR A 186 0.07 -4.04 0.41
N ALA A 187 -0.38 -3.09 1.24
CA ALA A 187 -1.69 -3.17 1.89
C ALA A 187 -2.88 -3.11 0.91
N LEU A 188 -2.73 -2.50 -0.27
CA LEU A 188 -3.76 -2.50 -1.30
C LEU A 188 -3.94 -3.90 -1.90
N PHE A 189 -2.84 -4.65 -2.08
CA PHE A 189 -2.86 -5.94 -2.77
C PHE A 189 -2.94 -7.15 -1.83
N VAL A 190 -2.50 -7.03 -0.59
CA VAL A 190 -2.54 -8.12 0.41
C VAL A 190 -3.20 -7.67 1.71
N GLY A 191 -3.83 -6.50 1.73
CA GLY A 191 -4.56 -6.00 2.90
C GLY A 191 -6.06 -6.31 2.83
N ASP A 192 -6.75 -5.97 3.93
CA ASP A 192 -8.19 -6.10 4.05
C ASP A 192 -8.93 -4.90 3.44
N VAL A 193 -8.86 -4.78 2.12
CA VAL A 193 -9.61 -3.76 1.39
C VAL A 193 -10.97 -4.32 1.04
N LYS A 194 -12.03 -3.84 1.70
CA LYS A 194 -13.42 -4.33 1.53
C LYS A 194 -13.86 -4.42 0.07
N ARG A 195 -13.55 -3.42 -0.75
CA ARG A 195 -13.88 -3.38 -2.19
C ARG A 195 -13.15 -4.43 -3.03
N LEU A 196 -12.14 -5.09 -2.46
CA LEU A 196 -11.31 -6.11 -3.15
C LEU A 196 -11.33 -7.46 -2.44
N ARG A 197 -12.19 -7.64 -1.44
CA ARG A 197 -12.29 -8.88 -0.69
C ARG A 197 -12.76 -10.03 -1.58
N PRO A 198 -12.04 -11.15 -1.64
CA PRO A 198 -12.48 -12.32 -2.39
C PRO A 198 -13.54 -13.13 -1.65
N ILE A 199 -13.68 -12.95 -0.35
CA ILE A 199 -14.64 -13.63 0.53
C ILE A 199 -15.37 -12.58 1.36
N ASP A 200 -16.66 -12.78 1.56
CA ASP A 200 -17.52 -11.95 2.41
C ASP A 200 -17.28 -10.43 2.22
N PRO A 201 -17.51 -9.92 0.99
CA PRO A 201 -17.19 -8.53 0.65
C PRO A 201 -17.94 -7.51 1.49
N GLU A 202 -19.10 -7.86 2.01
CA GLU A 202 -19.95 -6.96 2.82
C GLU A 202 -19.77 -7.13 4.34
N GLY A 203 -19.00 -8.15 4.77
CA GLY A 203 -18.67 -8.34 6.17
C GLY A 203 -19.69 -9.14 6.97
N GLY A 204 -20.44 -10.00 6.31
CA GLY A 204 -21.38 -10.95 6.92
C GLY A 204 -22.52 -11.32 5.98
N ASN A 205 -22.50 -12.55 5.50
CA ASN A 205 -23.55 -13.10 4.65
C ASN A 205 -24.55 -13.88 5.48
N THR A 206 -25.83 -13.65 5.24
CA THR A 206 -26.92 -14.38 5.87
C THR A 206 -27.41 -15.47 4.94
N TYR A 207 -27.32 -16.72 5.37
CA TYR A 207 -27.79 -17.89 4.64
C TYR A 207 -29.17 -18.32 5.16
N GLY A 208 -30.17 -18.29 4.28
CA GLY A 208 -31.53 -18.71 4.63
C GLY A 208 -32.21 -17.94 5.76
N GLY A 209 -31.70 -16.76 6.11
CA GLY A 209 -32.22 -15.92 7.19
C GLY A 209 -31.85 -16.39 8.62
N TRP A 210 -31.22 -17.55 8.75
CA TRP A 210 -30.94 -18.17 10.04
C TRP A 210 -29.46 -18.25 10.39
N MET A 211 -28.59 -18.29 9.40
CA MET A 211 -27.15 -18.43 9.57
C MET A 211 -26.43 -17.21 9.05
N THR A 212 -25.53 -16.67 9.86
CA THR A 212 -24.65 -15.55 9.46
C THR A 212 -23.22 -16.07 9.39
N ALA A 213 -22.55 -15.85 8.27
CA ALA A 213 -21.13 -16.13 8.12
C ALA A 213 -20.36 -14.83 8.04
N LYS A 214 -19.26 -14.74 8.78
CA LYS A 214 -18.35 -13.59 8.81
C LYS A 214 -16.93 -14.06 8.63
N ALA A 215 -16.15 -13.37 7.80
CA ALA A 215 -14.74 -13.66 7.59
C ALA A 215 -13.87 -12.52 8.12
N ASP A 216 -13.00 -12.81 9.08
CA ASP A 216 -12.04 -11.87 9.66
C ASP A 216 -10.66 -12.09 9.03
N TYR A 217 -10.12 -11.04 8.42
CA TYR A 217 -8.81 -11.08 7.75
C TYR A 217 -7.67 -11.30 8.74
N LYS A 218 -6.72 -12.20 8.40
CA LYS A 218 -5.53 -12.54 9.20
C LYS A 218 -4.27 -12.07 8.48
N LYS A 219 -3.80 -10.90 8.85
CA LYS A 219 -2.63 -10.26 8.21
C LYS A 219 -1.35 -11.08 8.36
N ASP A 220 -1.15 -11.69 9.51
CA ASP A 220 0.03 -12.49 9.86
C ASP A 220 0.17 -13.78 9.03
N ARG A 221 -0.92 -14.23 8.40
CA ARG A 221 -0.98 -15.43 7.56
C ARG A 221 -1.22 -15.13 6.09
N SER A 222 -1.23 -13.85 5.71
CA SER A 222 -1.45 -13.42 4.33
C SER A 222 -0.15 -12.94 3.71
N MET A 223 0.12 -13.35 2.46
CA MET A 223 1.40 -13.07 1.80
C MET A 223 1.25 -12.78 0.32
N LEU A 224 2.22 -12.04 -0.23
CA LEU A 224 2.41 -11.89 -1.67
C LEU A 224 3.08 -13.16 -2.22
N THR A 225 2.56 -13.70 -3.32
CA THR A 225 3.09 -14.92 -3.94
C THR A 225 3.69 -14.67 -5.31
N GLY A 226 3.34 -13.57 -5.98
CA GLY A 226 3.94 -13.24 -7.27
C GLY A 226 3.34 -12.02 -7.94
N VAL A 227 4.03 -11.57 -8.97
CA VAL A 227 3.62 -10.46 -9.84
C VAL A 227 3.75 -10.85 -11.29
N THR A 228 2.88 -10.36 -12.16
CA THR A 228 2.97 -10.57 -13.60
C THR A 228 2.65 -9.29 -14.36
N GLY A 229 3.39 -9.03 -15.43
CA GLY A 229 3.14 -7.92 -16.34
C GLY A 229 2.47 -8.46 -17.62
N GLY A 230 1.52 -7.70 -18.15
CA GLY A 230 0.81 -8.03 -19.36
C GLY A 230 0.59 -6.83 -20.28
N LYS A 231 0.04 -7.06 -21.45
CA LYS A 231 -0.32 -6.01 -22.39
C LYS A 231 -1.41 -5.12 -21.77
N GLY A 232 -1.03 -3.94 -21.27
CA GLY A 232 -1.96 -2.95 -20.72
C GLY A 232 -2.34 -3.14 -19.26
N CYS A 233 -1.73 -4.08 -18.53
CA CYS A 233 -2.01 -4.30 -17.11
C CYS A 233 -0.83 -4.91 -16.36
N VAL A 234 -0.87 -4.78 -15.04
CA VAL A 234 -0.02 -5.53 -14.10
C VAL A 234 -0.91 -6.30 -13.14
N SER A 235 -0.49 -7.47 -12.73
CA SER A 235 -1.24 -8.32 -11.81
C SER A 235 -0.38 -8.75 -10.63
N VAL A 236 -1.02 -8.87 -9.49
CA VAL A 236 -0.43 -9.32 -8.23
C VAL A 236 -1.20 -10.52 -7.74
N VAL A 237 -0.51 -11.58 -7.40
CA VAL A 237 -1.09 -12.76 -6.78
C VAL A 237 -0.72 -12.76 -5.31
N GLY A 238 -1.71 -12.95 -4.45
CA GLY A 238 -1.52 -13.06 -3.02
C GLY A 238 -2.38 -14.17 -2.42
N GLU A 239 -1.85 -14.83 -1.42
CA GLU A 239 -2.61 -15.72 -0.56
C GLU A 239 -3.15 -14.91 0.62
N LEU A 240 -4.47 -14.89 0.74
CA LEU A 240 -5.20 -14.15 1.75
C LEU A 240 -5.82 -15.14 2.71
N SER A 241 -5.51 -14.99 4.00
CA SER A 241 -6.03 -15.84 5.06
C SER A 241 -7.12 -15.14 5.86
N TYR A 242 -8.16 -15.89 6.18
CA TYR A 242 -9.30 -15.44 6.96
C TYR A 242 -9.59 -16.42 8.08
N GLY A 243 -10.24 -15.94 9.16
CA GLY A 243 -10.90 -16.77 10.15
C GLY A 243 -12.41 -16.65 9.97
N THR A 244 -13.08 -17.72 9.55
CA THR A 244 -14.52 -17.71 9.30
C THR A 244 -15.28 -18.13 10.54
N THR A 245 -16.23 -17.31 10.97
CA THR A 245 -17.17 -17.60 12.04
C THR A 245 -18.55 -17.73 11.45
N VAL A 246 -19.25 -18.84 11.75
CA VAL A 246 -20.62 -19.10 11.34
C VAL A 246 -21.48 -19.18 12.57
N SER A 247 -22.50 -18.33 12.64
CA SER A 247 -23.42 -18.22 13.79
C SER A 247 -24.85 -18.50 13.37
N PHE A 248 -25.59 -19.22 14.21
CA PHE A 248 -27.03 -19.41 14.09
C PHE A 248 -27.74 -18.23 14.76
N LEU A 249 -28.60 -17.53 14.02
CA LEU A 249 -29.32 -16.32 14.45
C LEU A 249 -28.42 -15.21 15.02
N GLY A 250 -27.12 -15.23 14.75
CA GLY A 250 -26.15 -14.33 15.37
C GLY A 250 -25.94 -14.54 16.88
N LEU A 251 -26.53 -15.60 17.46
CA LEU A 251 -26.51 -15.86 18.89
C LEU A 251 -25.66 -17.05 19.29
N LEU A 252 -25.55 -18.08 18.44
CA LEU A 252 -24.81 -19.29 18.72
C LEU A 252 -23.78 -19.53 17.62
N ASP A 253 -22.50 -19.48 17.98
CA ASP A 253 -21.42 -19.81 17.07
C ASP A 253 -21.38 -21.32 16.82
N LEU A 254 -21.66 -21.74 15.60
CA LEU A 254 -21.52 -23.15 15.16
C LEU A 254 -20.07 -23.47 14.86
N TRP A 255 -19.34 -22.53 14.23
CA TRP A 255 -17.90 -22.54 14.03
C TRP A 255 -17.33 -21.17 14.36
N LYS A 256 -16.19 -21.16 15.00
CA LYS A 256 -15.49 -19.92 15.36
C LYS A 256 -14.06 -19.95 14.84
N ASP A 257 -13.69 -18.88 14.13
CA ASP A 257 -12.31 -18.66 13.62
C ASP A 257 -11.75 -19.85 12.83
N LYS A 258 -12.61 -20.55 12.03
CA LYS A 258 -12.17 -21.62 11.14
C LYS A 258 -11.19 -21.03 10.11
N PRO A 259 -9.94 -21.51 10.06
CA PRO A 259 -8.94 -20.96 9.14
C PRO A 259 -9.31 -21.28 7.69
N GLN A 260 -9.16 -20.28 6.82
CA GLN A 260 -9.48 -20.35 5.42
C GLN A 260 -8.50 -19.52 4.61
N SER A 261 -8.04 -20.03 3.47
CA SER A 261 -7.12 -19.34 2.57
C SER A 261 -7.68 -19.27 1.16
N ILE A 262 -7.55 -18.09 0.56
CA ILE A 262 -7.91 -17.84 -0.83
C ILE A 262 -6.71 -17.22 -1.54
N VAL A 263 -6.31 -17.84 -2.67
CA VAL A 263 -5.34 -17.23 -3.58
C VAL A 263 -6.10 -16.35 -4.56
N ALA A 264 -5.86 -15.05 -4.48
CA ALA A 264 -6.51 -14.06 -5.31
C ALA A 264 -5.50 -13.34 -6.21
N ARG A 265 -5.88 -13.15 -7.47
CA ARG A 265 -5.19 -12.29 -8.43
C ARG A 265 -5.88 -10.92 -8.44
N ARG A 266 -5.14 -9.88 -8.15
CA ARG A 266 -5.60 -8.50 -8.29
C ARG A 266 -4.89 -7.86 -9.48
N THR A 267 -5.67 -7.48 -10.49
CA THR A 267 -5.13 -6.91 -11.75
C THR A 267 -5.42 -5.42 -11.79
N LEU A 268 -4.36 -4.64 -11.95
CA LEU A 268 -4.42 -3.18 -12.12
C LEU A 268 -4.26 -2.83 -13.59
N ARG A 269 -5.23 -2.12 -14.14
CA ARG A 269 -5.28 -1.67 -15.53
C ARG A 269 -5.53 -0.16 -15.60
N VAL A 270 -4.79 0.52 -16.45
CA VAL A 270 -5.07 1.92 -16.81
C VAL A 270 -6.27 1.94 -17.74
N LEU A 271 -7.28 2.74 -17.41
CA LEU A 271 -8.43 2.95 -18.27
C LEU A 271 -8.03 3.78 -19.50
N GLY A 272 -8.62 3.44 -20.64
CA GLY A 272 -8.45 4.20 -21.87
C GLY A 272 -8.90 5.65 -21.71
N ASP A 273 -8.40 6.51 -22.59
CA ASP A 273 -8.82 7.90 -22.65
C ASP A 273 -10.32 7.94 -22.93
N PRO A 274 -11.11 8.67 -22.12
CA PRO A 274 -12.54 8.84 -22.39
C PRO A 274 -12.85 9.44 -23.76
N GLU A 275 -11.95 10.26 -24.30
CA GLU A 275 -12.09 10.87 -25.62
C GLU A 275 -11.89 9.89 -26.79
N ARG A 276 -11.26 8.72 -26.52
CA ARG A 276 -11.04 7.66 -27.51
C ARG A 276 -12.10 6.56 -27.49
N ARG A 277 -13.21 6.75 -26.75
CA ARG A 277 -14.31 5.78 -26.80
C ARG A 277 -14.89 5.73 -28.19
N MET A 278 -15.12 4.49 -28.70
CA MET A 278 -15.86 4.30 -29.93
C MET A 278 -17.20 5.05 -29.83
N ARG A 279 -17.41 5.99 -30.73
CA ARG A 279 -18.75 6.49 -31.01
C ARG A 279 -19.47 5.33 -31.73
N LEU A 280 -20.46 4.75 -31.07
CA LEU A 280 -21.40 3.82 -31.70
C LEU A 280 -22.33 4.61 -32.58
#